data_3c5d0783011b05793d464ea0ed260c60
#
_entry.id   3c5d0783011b05793d464ea0ed260c60
#
_cell.length_a   1.000
_cell.length_b   1.000
_cell.length_c   1.000
_cell.angle_alpha   90.00
_cell.angle_beta   90.00
_cell.angle_gamma   90.00
#
_symmetry.space_group_name_H-M   'P 1'
#
loop_
_entity.id
_entity.type
_entity.pdbx_description
1 polymer ?
#
loop_
_entity_poly.entity_id
_entity_poly.type
_entity_poly.pdbx_seq_one_letter_code
_entity_poly.pdbx_strand_id
1 'polypeptide(L)'
;MKAACRLRAAPIVRASGFTLVEILIVIAILLTIAALAIPTYLAAIDQARIARAVADIRTIGNGVLEYEVINGQCPDTLDQVGYGANLDPWGNPYQYLNFASTNGKGKMRKDRFLVPINSFFDLYSMGKDGQTVPPLTAGVSKDDVIWANDGAFIGLASDY
;
A
#
# COMPACT_ATOMS: atom_id res chain seq x y z
N MET A 1 66.49 41.42 -42.54
CA MET A 1 65.93 41.26 -41.18
C MET A 1 64.85 40.17 -41.19
N LYS A 2 65.16 39.00 -40.62
CA LYS A 2 64.19 37.87 -40.51
C LYS A 2 63.68 37.80 -39.09
N ALA A 3 62.42 38.12 -38.85
CA ALA A 3 61.78 38.02 -37.56
C ALA A 3 61.42 36.54 -37.27
N ALA A 4 62.00 35.94 -36.26
CA ALA A 4 61.70 34.56 -35.81
C ALA A 4 60.45 34.58 -34.93
N CYS A 5 59.35 34.04 -35.42
CA CYS A 5 58.13 33.80 -34.65
C CYS A 5 58.38 32.64 -33.65
N ARG A 6 58.44 32.97 -32.35
CA ARG A 6 58.50 31.96 -31.27
C ARG A 6 57.11 31.48 -30.95
N LEU A 7 56.78 30.28 -31.37
CA LEU A 7 55.60 29.56 -30.90
C LEU A 7 55.75 29.25 -29.40
N ARG A 8 54.91 29.86 -28.58
CA ARG A 8 54.76 29.53 -27.16
C ARG A 8 53.97 28.26 -27.04
N ALA A 9 54.60 27.17 -26.60
CA ALA A 9 53.91 25.91 -26.30
C ALA A 9 52.98 26.17 -25.09
N ALA A 10 51.69 25.86 -25.26
CA ALA A 10 50.72 25.87 -24.18
C ALA A 10 51.03 24.76 -23.18
N PRO A 11 50.87 24.98 -21.86
CA PRO A 11 51.11 23.97 -20.85
C PRO A 11 50.09 22.82 -21.04
N ILE A 12 50.60 21.61 -21.20
CA ILE A 12 49.78 20.39 -21.18
C ILE A 12 49.28 20.20 -19.76
N VAL A 13 48.02 20.51 -19.51
CA VAL A 13 47.33 20.17 -18.25
C VAL A 13 47.19 18.64 -18.27
N ARG A 14 47.96 17.95 -17.42
CA ARG A 14 47.81 16.53 -17.19
C ARG A 14 46.45 16.33 -16.50
N ALA A 15 45.49 15.75 -17.20
CA ALA A 15 44.28 15.24 -16.60
C ALA A 15 44.67 14.08 -15.67
N SER A 16 44.53 14.27 -14.37
CA SER A 16 44.64 13.18 -13.39
C SER A 16 43.47 12.22 -13.59
N GLY A 17 43.75 10.99 -14.02
CA GLY A 17 42.72 9.95 -14.08
C GLY A 17 42.42 9.39 -12.70
N PHE A 18 41.19 8.90 -12.50
CA PHE A 18 40.78 8.21 -11.27
C PHE A 18 41.57 6.92 -11.06
N THR A 19 41.94 6.65 -9.83
CA THR A 19 42.57 5.39 -9.46
C THR A 19 41.51 4.30 -9.22
N LEU A 20 41.88 3.04 -9.44
CA LEU A 20 41.01 1.90 -9.16
C LEU A 20 40.59 1.86 -7.67
N VAL A 21 41.48 2.25 -6.78
CA VAL A 21 41.24 2.30 -5.33
C VAL A 21 40.21 3.38 -4.95
N GLU A 22 40.24 4.57 -5.57
CA GLU A 22 39.23 5.61 -5.34
C GLU A 22 37.82 5.13 -5.70
N ILE A 23 37.69 4.47 -6.86
CA ILE A 23 36.36 3.92 -7.25
C ILE A 23 35.94 2.80 -6.29
N LEU A 24 36.88 1.95 -5.85
CA LEU A 24 36.56 0.86 -4.92
C LEU A 24 36.08 1.38 -3.56
N ILE A 25 36.68 2.42 -3.03
CA ILE A 25 36.24 3.06 -1.77
C ILE A 25 34.86 3.68 -1.96
N VAL A 26 34.63 4.39 -3.05
CA VAL A 26 33.31 5.02 -3.32
C VAL A 26 32.20 3.98 -3.38
N ILE A 27 32.38 2.90 -4.14
CA ILE A 27 31.36 1.84 -4.22
C ILE A 27 31.15 1.14 -2.86
N ALA A 28 32.21 0.94 -2.06
CA ALA A 28 32.08 0.35 -0.72
C ALA A 28 31.23 1.22 0.20
N ILE A 29 31.42 2.54 0.19
CA ILE A 29 30.61 3.48 0.96
C ILE A 29 29.16 3.50 0.47
N LEU A 30 28.94 3.55 -0.85
CA LEU A 30 27.58 3.54 -1.42
C LEU A 30 26.82 2.26 -1.08
N LEU A 31 27.47 1.10 -1.15
CA LEU A 31 26.86 -0.18 -0.78
C LEU A 31 26.51 -0.24 0.71
N THR A 32 27.34 0.30 1.59
CA THR A 32 27.06 0.36 3.03
C THR A 32 25.82 1.22 3.33
N ILE A 33 25.74 2.39 2.72
CA ILE A 33 24.57 3.27 2.86
C ILE A 33 23.31 2.62 2.27
N ALA A 34 23.41 2.03 1.09
CA ALA A 34 22.30 1.35 0.44
C ALA A 34 21.77 0.16 1.27
N ALA A 35 22.64 -0.60 1.90
CA ALA A 35 22.27 -1.74 2.75
C ALA A 35 21.41 -1.33 3.95
N LEU A 36 21.58 -0.13 4.50
CA LEU A 36 20.79 0.40 5.59
C LEU A 36 19.52 1.14 5.09
N ALA A 37 19.61 1.84 3.97
CA ALA A 37 18.52 2.66 3.46
C ALA A 37 17.40 1.86 2.78
N ILE A 38 17.73 0.80 2.03
CA ILE A 38 16.76 0.03 1.27
C ILE A 38 15.67 -0.60 2.15
N PRO A 39 15.98 -1.35 3.24
CA PRO A 39 14.94 -1.97 4.06
C PRO A 39 14.02 -0.94 4.72
N THR A 40 14.59 0.18 5.19
CA THR A 40 13.80 1.28 5.79
C THR A 40 12.86 1.93 4.78
N TYR A 41 13.32 2.13 3.56
CA TYR A 41 12.52 2.67 2.47
C TYR A 41 11.36 1.75 2.08
N LEU A 42 11.60 0.44 1.98
CA LEU A 42 10.56 -0.54 1.67
C LEU A 42 9.49 -0.59 2.76
N ALA A 43 9.88 -0.55 4.03
CA ALA A 43 8.93 -0.48 5.15
C ALA A 43 8.08 0.79 5.11
N ALA A 44 8.67 1.94 4.77
CA ALA A 44 7.93 3.20 4.63
C ALA A 44 6.92 3.16 3.47
N ILE A 45 7.25 2.52 2.35
CA ILE A 45 6.31 2.30 1.24
C ILE A 45 5.14 1.42 1.68
N ASP A 46 5.39 0.32 2.38
CA ASP A 46 4.33 -0.57 2.85
C ASP A 46 3.39 0.16 3.82
N GLN A 47 3.91 0.95 4.75
CA GLN A 47 3.08 1.79 5.63
C GLN A 47 2.25 2.83 4.86
N ALA A 48 2.83 3.48 3.85
CA ALA A 48 2.10 4.42 3.02
C ALA A 48 0.96 3.76 2.24
N ARG A 49 1.15 2.52 1.77
CA ARG A 49 0.10 1.73 1.12
C ARG A 49 -1.03 1.39 2.10
N ILE A 50 -0.71 0.94 3.30
CA ILE A 50 -1.71 0.66 4.34
C ILE A 50 -2.51 1.93 4.66
N ALA A 51 -1.85 3.06 4.88
CA ALA A 51 -2.52 4.33 5.17
C ALA A 51 -3.47 4.75 4.03
N ARG A 52 -3.08 4.53 2.78
CA ARG A 52 -3.94 4.78 1.62
C ARG A 52 -5.15 3.84 1.61
N ALA A 53 -4.95 2.53 1.83
CA ALA A 53 -6.05 1.56 1.88
C ALA A 53 -7.05 1.91 3.00
N VAL A 54 -6.58 2.35 4.17
CA VAL A 54 -7.42 2.84 5.28
C VAL A 54 -8.25 4.05 4.86
N ALA A 55 -7.65 5.02 4.16
CA ALA A 55 -8.36 6.19 3.67
C ALA A 55 -9.41 5.84 2.60
N ASP A 56 -9.05 4.95 1.68
CA ASP A 56 -9.94 4.46 0.63
C ASP A 56 -11.15 3.70 1.23
N ILE A 57 -10.91 2.77 2.17
CA ILE A 57 -11.97 2.01 2.88
C ILE A 57 -12.89 2.96 3.65
N ARG A 58 -12.33 3.97 4.31
CA ARG A 58 -13.16 5.00 4.98
C ARG A 58 -14.06 5.73 4.00
N THR A 59 -13.54 6.11 2.85
CA THR A 59 -14.30 6.82 1.81
C THR A 59 -15.39 5.94 1.22
N ILE A 60 -15.06 4.69 0.87
CA ILE A 60 -16.00 3.71 0.34
C ILE A 60 -17.09 3.40 1.38
N GLY A 61 -16.71 3.12 2.63
CA GLY A 61 -17.65 2.82 3.72
C GLY A 61 -18.62 3.97 3.99
N ASN A 62 -18.14 5.22 3.99
CA ASN A 62 -19.00 6.38 4.10
C ASN A 62 -19.97 6.50 2.92
N GLY A 63 -19.52 6.21 1.69
CA GLY A 63 -20.39 6.17 0.51
C GLY A 63 -21.47 5.08 0.59
N VAL A 64 -21.14 3.92 1.16
CA VAL A 64 -22.12 2.84 1.43
C VAL A 64 -23.16 3.28 2.46
N LEU A 65 -22.73 3.93 3.56
CA LEU A 65 -23.65 4.46 4.60
C LEU A 65 -24.54 5.60 4.07
N GLU A 66 -23.99 6.48 3.23
CA GLU A 66 -24.78 7.53 2.57
C GLU A 66 -25.85 6.94 1.66
N TYR A 67 -25.50 5.92 0.89
CA TYR A 67 -26.46 5.19 0.04
C TYR A 67 -27.58 4.56 0.89
N GLU A 68 -27.22 3.92 2.02
CA GLU A 68 -28.19 3.33 2.96
C GLU A 68 -29.16 4.37 3.50
N VAL A 69 -28.68 5.54 3.91
CA VAL A 69 -29.53 6.63 4.42
C VAL A 69 -30.54 7.12 3.38
N ILE A 70 -30.11 7.18 2.11
CA ILE A 70 -30.97 7.68 1.01
C ILE A 70 -31.99 6.62 0.57
N ASN A 71 -31.56 5.35 0.47
CA ASN A 71 -32.34 4.28 -0.14
C ASN A 71 -33.01 3.32 0.88
N GLY A 72 -32.69 3.45 2.18
CA GLY A 72 -33.21 2.61 3.25
C GLY A 72 -32.59 1.20 3.30
N GLN A 73 -31.57 0.93 2.48
CA GLN A 73 -30.85 -0.35 2.43
C GLN A 73 -29.44 -0.16 1.90
N CYS A 74 -28.52 -1.03 2.31
CA CYS A 74 -27.15 -1.05 1.77
C CYS A 74 -27.15 -1.41 0.27
N PRO A 75 -26.19 -0.89 -0.52
CA PRO A 75 -26.05 -1.28 -1.93
C PRO A 75 -25.72 -2.77 -2.06
N ASP A 76 -26.13 -3.39 -3.16
CA ASP A 76 -25.77 -4.79 -3.43
C ASP A 76 -24.34 -4.95 -3.87
N THR A 77 -23.79 -3.94 -4.56
CA THR A 77 -22.41 -3.90 -5.06
C THR A 77 -21.82 -2.49 -4.92
N LEU A 78 -20.49 -2.42 -4.89
CA LEU A 78 -19.79 -1.13 -4.86
C LEU A 78 -19.97 -0.29 -6.14
N ASP A 79 -20.42 -0.90 -7.24
CA ASP A 79 -20.74 -0.17 -8.49
C ASP A 79 -21.86 0.85 -8.27
N GLN A 80 -22.86 0.52 -7.43
CA GLN A 80 -23.98 1.40 -7.14
C GLN A 80 -23.59 2.70 -6.41
N VAL A 81 -22.44 2.68 -5.75
CA VAL A 81 -21.84 3.84 -5.07
C VAL A 81 -20.62 4.40 -5.82
N GLY A 82 -20.35 3.91 -7.03
CA GLY A 82 -19.27 4.41 -7.89
C GLY A 82 -17.86 3.91 -7.55
N TYR A 83 -17.73 2.89 -6.69
CA TYR A 83 -16.43 2.36 -6.25
C TYR A 83 -16.10 0.96 -6.76
N GLY A 84 -16.94 0.35 -7.62
CA GLY A 84 -16.74 -1.03 -8.07
C GLY A 84 -15.46 -1.29 -8.86
N ALA A 85 -14.94 -0.27 -9.57
CA ALA A 85 -13.69 -0.37 -10.32
C ALA A 85 -12.44 0.02 -9.52
N ASN A 86 -12.58 0.42 -8.25
CA ASN A 86 -11.46 0.87 -7.43
C ASN A 86 -10.57 -0.30 -7.01
N LEU A 87 -9.27 -0.09 -7.17
CA LEU A 87 -8.24 -1.03 -6.73
C LEU A 87 -7.53 -0.49 -5.49
N ASP A 88 -7.17 -1.40 -4.61
CA ASP A 88 -6.34 -1.14 -3.46
C ASP A 88 -4.88 -0.79 -3.87
N PRO A 89 -4.01 -0.34 -2.97
CA PRO A 89 -2.63 0.01 -3.28
C PRO A 89 -1.74 -1.14 -3.74
N TRP A 90 -2.19 -2.38 -3.65
CA TRP A 90 -1.51 -3.58 -4.15
C TRP A 90 -2.07 -4.06 -5.48
N GLY A 91 -3.18 -3.45 -5.97
CA GLY A 91 -3.80 -3.76 -7.27
C GLY A 91 -4.96 -4.75 -7.20
N ASN A 92 -5.44 -5.10 -6.02
CA ASN A 92 -6.58 -5.97 -5.82
C ASN A 92 -7.88 -5.15 -5.71
N PRO A 93 -9.05 -5.68 -6.15
CA PRO A 93 -10.33 -5.01 -5.94
C PRO A 93 -10.71 -5.03 -4.45
N TYR A 94 -11.33 -3.93 -3.98
CA TYR A 94 -11.93 -3.92 -2.65
C TYR A 94 -13.05 -4.95 -2.57
N GLN A 95 -13.10 -5.69 -1.48
CA GLN A 95 -14.10 -6.73 -1.22
C GLN A 95 -15.25 -6.14 -0.43
N TYR A 96 -16.47 -6.44 -0.88
CA TYR A 96 -17.70 -5.97 -0.25
C TYR A 96 -18.71 -7.11 -0.13
N LEU A 97 -19.36 -7.20 1.00
CA LEU A 97 -20.41 -8.19 1.26
C LEU A 97 -21.60 -7.55 1.98
N ASN A 98 -22.71 -7.39 1.28
CA ASN A 98 -23.97 -6.96 1.91
C ASN A 98 -24.61 -8.15 2.64
N PHE A 99 -24.90 -7.99 3.93
CA PHE A 99 -25.47 -9.07 4.74
C PHE A 99 -26.92 -9.38 4.42
N ALA A 100 -27.69 -8.39 3.94
CA ALA A 100 -29.06 -8.59 3.53
C ALA A 100 -29.20 -9.53 2.31
N SER A 101 -28.21 -9.53 1.43
CA SER A 101 -28.18 -10.40 0.24
C SER A 101 -27.47 -11.74 0.48
N THR A 102 -26.98 -12.00 1.70
CA THR A 102 -26.14 -13.17 2.01
C THR A 102 -26.88 -14.21 2.84
N ASN A 103 -26.91 -15.45 2.36
CA ASN A 103 -27.46 -16.58 3.09
C ASN A 103 -26.43 -17.15 4.07
N GLY A 104 -26.65 -16.91 5.38
CA GLY A 104 -25.83 -17.46 6.46
C GLY A 104 -24.54 -16.68 6.74
N LYS A 105 -23.93 -16.93 7.90
CA LYS A 105 -22.77 -16.18 8.42
C LYS A 105 -21.41 -16.69 7.95
N GLY A 106 -21.38 -17.71 7.09
CA GLY A 106 -20.14 -18.39 6.70
C GLY A 106 -19.12 -17.53 5.95
N LYS A 107 -19.61 -16.54 5.18
CA LYS A 107 -18.78 -15.61 4.39
C LYS A 107 -18.45 -14.32 5.12
N MET A 108 -19.17 -14.01 6.22
CA MET A 108 -18.98 -12.78 6.99
C MET A 108 -17.66 -12.82 7.74
N ARG A 109 -17.02 -11.66 7.84
CA ARG A 109 -15.78 -11.50 8.60
C ARG A 109 -16.05 -11.79 10.09
N LYS A 110 -15.07 -12.44 10.72
CA LYS A 110 -15.20 -12.85 12.13
C LYS A 110 -13.88 -12.74 12.86
N ASP A 111 -13.96 -12.34 14.13
CA ASP A 111 -12.85 -12.46 15.07
C ASP A 111 -13.23 -13.45 16.16
N ARG A 112 -12.46 -14.53 16.28
CA ARG A 112 -12.67 -15.62 17.27
C ARG A 112 -14.13 -16.10 17.31
N PHE A 113 -14.89 -15.67 18.35
CA PHE A 113 -16.29 -16.05 18.55
C PHE A 113 -17.27 -14.96 18.04
N LEU A 114 -16.77 -13.76 17.70
CA LEU A 114 -17.57 -12.66 17.20
C LEU A 114 -17.82 -12.83 15.70
N VAL A 115 -19.08 -13.07 15.33
CA VAL A 115 -19.50 -13.18 13.92
C VAL A 115 -20.95 -12.69 13.77
N PRO A 116 -21.21 -11.71 12.89
CA PRO A 116 -20.26 -10.88 12.15
C PRO A 116 -19.58 -9.83 13.02
N ILE A 117 -18.51 -9.18 12.53
CA ILE A 117 -17.84 -8.06 13.19
C ILE A 117 -18.50 -6.70 12.89
N ASN A 118 -19.41 -6.66 11.91
CA ASN A 118 -20.19 -5.49 11.50
C ASN A 118 -21.68 -5.83 11.52
N SER A 119 -22.53 -4.79 11.49
CA SER A 119 -23.99 -4.94 11.54
C SER A 119 -24.62 -5.16 10.17
N PHE A 120 -24.11 -4.51 9.11
CA PHE A 120 -24.78 -4.40 7.81
C PHE A 120 -23.98 -4.95 6.63
N PHE A 121 -22.68 -4.76 6.62
CA PHE A 121 -21.81 -5.18 5.51
C PHE A 121 -20.37 -5.41 5.98
N ASP A 122 -19.63 -6.21 5.23
CA ASP A 122 -18.17 -6.28 5.31
C ASP A 122 -17.55 -5.51 4.15
N LEU A 123 -16.48 -4.74 4.45
CA LEU A 123 -15.68 -4.02 3.48
C LEU A 123 -14.21 -4.15 3.86
N TYR A 124 -13.36 -4.60 2.92
CA TYR A 124 -11.94 -4.80 3.20
C TYR A 124 -11.08 -4.87 1.92
N SER A 125 -9.77 -4.66 2.07
CA SER A 125 -8.74 -4.99 1.10
C SER A 125 -8.10 -6.31 1.51
N MET A 126 -7.72 -7.13 0.52
CA MET A 126 -7.00 -8.40 0.73
C MET A 126 -5.51 -8.23 1.03
N GLY A 127 -5.08 -6.99 1.30
CA GLY A 127 -3.72 -6.70 1.70
C GLY A 127 -2.67 -6.98 0.62
N LYS A 128 -1.45 -7.19 1.08
CA LYS A 128 -0.26 -7.33 0.22
C LYS A 128 -0.19 -8.69 -0.48
N ASP A 129 -0.67 -9.74 0.17
CA ASP A 129 -0.60 -11.10 -0.38
C ASP A 129 -1.78 -11.43 -1.32
N GLY A 130 -2.82 -10.57 -1.35
CA GLY A 130 -4.01 -10.75 -2.19
C GLY A 130 -4.86 -11.96 -1.82
N GLN A 131 -4.68 -12.50 -0.61
CA GLN A 131 -5.39 -13.67 -0.12
C GLN A 131 -6.16 -13.33 1.16
N THR A 132 -7.31 -13.94 1.36
CA THR A 132 -8.11 -13.72 2.55
C THR A 132 -9.01 -14.90 2.85
N VAL A 133 -9.34 -15.06 4.13
CA VAL A 133 -10.38 -15.97 4.63
C VAL A 133 -11.23 -15.26 5.69
N PRO A 134 -12.48 -15.67 5.95
CA PRO A 134 -13.35 -14.98 6.91
C PRO A 134 -12.77 -14.73 8.30
N PRO A 135 -12.00 -15.66 8.94
CA PRO A 135 -11.39 -15.40 10.23
C PRO A 135 -10.22 -14.43 10.16
N LEU A 136 -10.28 -13.30 10.89
CA LEU A 136 -9.20 -12.32 10.99
C LEU A 136 -7.93 -12.89 11.67
N THR A 137 -8.09 -13.92 12.49
CA THR A 137 -6.98 -14.61 13.17
C THR A 137 -6.16 -15.50 12.24
N ALA A 138 -6.65 -15.79 11.04
CA ALA A 138 -5.92 -16.60 10.05
C ALA A 138 -4.69 -15.84 9.53
N GLY A 139 -3.59 -16.58 9.29
CA GLY A 139 -2.33 -16.01 8.86
C GLY A 139 -2.44 -15.14 7.59
N VAL A 140 -3.22 -15.62 6.60
CA VAL A 140 -3.47 -14.96 5.30
C VAL A 140 -4.41 -13.74 5.40
N SER A 141 -5.06 -13.51 6.53
CA SER A 141 -5.97 -12.37 6.71
C SER A 141 -5.38 -11.29 7.60
N LYS A 142 -4.16 -11.47 8.11
CA LYS A 142 -3.54 -10.52 9.04
C LYS A 142 -3.09 -9.21 8.39
N ASP A 143 -2.78 -9.25 7.12
CA ASP A 143 -2.40 -8.07 6.33
C ASP A 143 -3.61 -7.44 5.59
N ASP A 144 -4.82 -8.00 5.74
CA ASP A 144 -6.05 -7.37 5.29
C ASP A 144 -6.23 -6.01 5.97
N VAL A 145 -6.69 -5.01 5.22
CA VAL A 145 -7.15 -3.75 5.80
C VAL A 145 -8.68 -3.81 5.85
N ILE A 146 -9.25 -3.69 7.05
CA ILE A 146 -10.66 -3.98 7.30
C ILE A 146 -11.43 -2.76 7.81
N TRP A 147 -12.73 -2.73 7.49
CA TRP A 147 -13.75 -1.95 8.15
C TRP A 147 -14.38 -2.84 9.22
N ALA A 148 -14.34 -2.44 10.48
CA ALA A 148 -14.89 -3.22 11.58
C ALA A 148 -15.62 -2.34 12.59
N ASN A 149 -16.52 -2.97 13.37
CA ASN A 149 -17.38 -2.28 14.34
C ASN A 149 -18.14 -1.11 13.72
N ASP A 150 -18.69 -1.33 12.51
CA ASP A 150 -19.46 -0.32 11.74
C ASP A 150 -18.67 0.98 11.51
N GLY A 151 -17.34 0.86 11.29
CA GLY A 151 -16.45 1.97 11.02
C GLY A 151 -15.75 2.58 12.24
N ALA A 152 -16.00 2.06 13.44
CA ALA A 152 -15.26 2.49 14.63
C ALA A 152 -13.79 2.05 14.59
N PHE A 153 -13.48 0.99 13.85
CA PHE A 153 -12.12 0.54 13.55
C PHE A 153 -11.92 0.43 12.03
N ILE A 154 -10.85 1.05 11.52
CA ILE A 154 -10.38 0.88 10.15
C ILE A 154 -8.86 0.77 10.21
N GLY A 155 -8.32 -0.41 9.89
CA GLY A 155 -6.90 -0.70 10.00
C GLY A 155 -6.56 -2.12 9.60
N LEU A 156 -5.33 -2.55 9.88
CA LEU A 156 -4.91 -3.93 9.67
C LEU A 156 -5.70 -4.88 10.56
N ALA A 157 -6.07 -6.03 10.02
CA ALA A 157 -6.74 -7.08 10.76
C ALA A 157 -5.87 -7.66 11.90
N SER A 158 -4.54 -7.54 11.79
CA SER A 158 -3.61 -7.88 12.87
C SER A 158 -3.71 -7.01 14.10
N ASP A 159 -4.23 -5.80 13.96
CA ASP A 159 -4.31 -4.77 15.01
C ASP A 159 -5.71 -4.71 15.66
N TYR A 160 -6.67 -5.50 15.13
CA TYR A 160 -8.03 -5.65 15.62
C TYR A 160 -8.10 -6.73 16.71
#